data_da394b213a22a79f22a68f0683d0b586
#
_entry.id   da394b213a22a79f22a68f0683d0b586
#
_cell.length_a   1.000
_cell.length_b   1.000
_cell.length_c   1.000
_cell.angle_alpha   90.00
_cell.angle_beta   90.00
_cell.angle_gamma   90.00
#
_symmetry.space_group_name_H-M   'P 1'
#
loop_
_entity.id
_entity.type
_entity.pdbx_description
1 polymer ?
#
loop_
_entity_poly.entity_id
_entity_poly.type
_entity_poly.pdbx_seq_one_letter_code
_entity_poly.pdbx_strand_id
1 'polypeptide(L)'
;MTGLARLGRLIDAFAVAEGPPPQTLWTFIRWCLKGAWPMLWVAGAISGLAGATEVVSALILGWVIDAALASGPEAFFAEHAGLLIAFVAFYLILRPAAFGISSASNAVMIAPNVLPLVLSRLHRWTLGQAVTFFDNDFAGRIATKQMQAARAVTDVATEVINTVFFALASVIGSVIFLLVIDWRVALALSVWLVAYLALIRHFMPRVRENSAARAAARAMVTGQVVDTM
;
A
#
# COMPACT_ATOMS: atom_id res chain seq x y z
N MET A 1 -18.35 23.64 4.77
CA MET A 1 -17.27 22.63 4.95
C MET A 1 -17.26 21.75 3.72
N THR A 2 -16.18 21.75 2.97
CA THR A 2 -16.02 21.00 1.73
C THR A 2 -16.11 19.49 1.98
N GLY A 3 -16.61 18.72 1.01
CA GLY A 3 -16.73 17.24 1.11
C GLY A 3 -15.45 16.52 1.52
N LEU A 4 -14.28 17.06 1.12
CA LEU A 4 -12.95 16.60 1.51
C LEU A 4 -12.69 16.63 3.03
N ALA A 5 -13.22 17.66 3.74
CA ALA A 5 -13.09 17.74 5.19
C ALA A 5 -13.94 16.68 5.93
N ARG A 6 -15.01 16.17 5.30
CA ARG A 6 -15.79 15.05 5.83
C ARG A 6 -15.07 13.71 5.63
N LEU A 7 -14.41 13.51 4.49
CA LEU A 7 -13.61 12.31 4.22
C LEU A 7 -12.43 12.17 5.18
N GLY A 8 -11.76 13.29 5.53
CA GLY A 8 -10.68 13.29 6.51
C GLY A 8 -11.10 12.97 7.96
N ARG A 9 -12.41 12.92 8.27
CA ARG A 9 -12.93 12.60 9.61
C ARG A 9 -13.53 11.20 9.74
N LEU A 10 -13.39 10.36 8.73
CA LEU A 10 -13.93 9.01 8.72
C LEU A 10 -13.15 8.05 9.66
N ILE A 11 -11.91 8.38 9.99
CA ILE A 11 -11.14 7.73 11.04
C ILE A 11 -11.07 8.69 12.22
N ASP A 12 -11.54 8.25 13.39
CA ASP A 12 -11.32 9.00 14.63
C ASP A 12 -9.86 8.86 15.06
N ALA A 13 -9.05 9.88 14.73
CA ALA A 13 -7.61 9.90 15.04
C ALA A 13 -7.31 9.87 16.56
N PHE A 14 -8.30 10.09 17.40
CA PHE A 14 -8.17 10.09 18.86
C PHE A 14 -8.91 8.94 19.55
N ALA A 15 -9.39 7.97 18.77
CA ALA A 15 -10.07 6.80 19.31
C ALA A 15 -9.16 6.04 20.30
N VAL A 16 -9.68 5.79 21.49
CA VAL A 16 -8.96 5.10 22.56
C VAL A 16 -8.77 3.63 22.21
N ALA A 17 -7.56 3.11 22.43
CA ALA A 17 -7.32 1.67 22.36
C ALA A 17 -7.50 1.04 23.75
N GLU A 18 -8.06 -0.15 23.78
CA GLU A 18 -8.22 -0.93 25.00
C GLU A 18 -6.96 -1.75 25.28
N GLY A 19 -6.50 -1.72 26.53
CA GLY A 19 -5.39 -2.52 27.02
C GLY A 19 -4.00 -2.06 26.56
N PRO A 20 -2.93 -2.74 27.03
CA PRO A 20 -1.56 -2.43 26.70
C PRO A 20 -1.23 -2.79 25.24
N PRO A 21 -0.23 -2.11 24.61
CA PRO A 21 0.25 -2.48 23.30
C PRO A 21 0.80 -3.91 23.30
N PRO A 22 0.36 -4.77 22.37
CA PRO A 22 0.83 -6.15 22.30
C PRO A 22 2.30 -6.25 21.93
N GLN A 23 2.96 -7.33 22.37
CA GLN A 23 4.39 -7.54 22.13
C GLN A 23 4.72 -8.14 20.74
N THR A 24 3.75 -8.79 20.06
CA THR A 24 3.99 -9.34 18.72
C THR A 24 3.64 -8.33 17.63
N LEU A 25 4.44 -8.28 16.58
CA LEU A 25 4.32 -7.27 15.52
C LEU A 25 2.90 -7.23 14.91
N TRP A 26 2.34 -8.37 14.58
CA TRP A 26 1.03 -8.43 13.93
C TRP A 26 -0.12 -7.98 14.84
N THR A 27 -0.11 -8.42 16.09
CA THR A 27 -1.12 -7.98 17.08
C THR A 27 -0.96 -6.50 17.42
N PHE A 28 0.28 -5.99 17.43
CA PHE A 28 0.57 -4.57 17.60
C PHE A 28 0.00 -3.73 16.46
N ILE A 29 0.24 -4.11 15.20
CA ILE A 29 -0.34 -3.41 14.03
C ILE A 29 -1.87 -3.44 14.10
N ARG A 30 -2.48 -4.59 14.42
CA ARG A 30 -3.95 -4.68 14.58
C ARG A 30 -4.47 -3.78 15.69
N TRP A 31 -3.78 -3.71 16.82
CA TRP A 31 -4.11 -2.83 17.92
C TRP A 31 -4.00 -1.35 17.50
N CYS A 32 -2.93 -0.97 16.82
CA CYS A 32 -2.72 0.38 16.30
C CYS A 32 -3.79 0.81 15.30
N LEU A 33 -4.28 -0.10 14.46
CA LEU A 33 -5.23 0.18 13.38
C LEU A 33 -6.69 -0.13 13.74
N LYS A 34 -6.98 -0.54 14.98
CA LYS A 34 -8.37 -0.81 15.42
C LYS A 34 -9.23 0.44 15.20
N GLY A 35 -10.34 0.30 14.47
CA GLY A 35 -11.22 1.42 14.08
C GLY A 35 -10.89 2.06 12.73
N ALA A 36 -9.67 1.90 12.20
CA ALA A 36 -9.32 2.35 10.85
C ALA A 36 -9.61 1.29 9.76
N TRP A 37 -9.83 0.04 10.13
CA TRP A 37 -10.00 -1.08 9.21
C TRP A 37 -11.01 -0.86 8.08
N PRO A 38 -12.23 -0.33 8.32
CA PRO A 38 -13.19 -0.11 7.24
C PRO A 38 -12.62 0.82 6.15
N MET A 39 -11.92 1.88 6.56
CA MET A 39 -11.31 2.83 5.62
C MET A 39 -10.11 2.22 4.88
N LEU A 40 -9.32 1.38 5.56
CA LEU A 40 -8.21 0.65 4.91
C LEU A 40 -8.74 -0.31 3.84
N TRP A 41 -9.87 -1.00 4.10
CA TRP A 41 -10.50 -1.87 3.11
C TRP A 41 -11.07 -1.08 1.92
N VAL A 42 -11.71 0.08 2.16
CA VAL A 42 -12.21 0.95 1.09
C VAL A 42 -11.06 1.45 0.23
N ALA A 43 -9.98 1.96 0.85
CA ALA A 43 -8.81 2.41 0.13
C ALA A 43 -8.11 1.27 -0.63
N GLY A 44 -8.06 0.07 -0.03
CA GLY A 44 -7.56 -1.14 -0.67
C GLY A 44 -8.39 -1.54 -1.90
N ALA A 45 -9.72 -1.50 -1.79
CA ALA A 45 -10.60 -1.78 -2.92
C ALA A 45 -10.42 -0.76 -4.07
N ILE A 46 -10.27 0.53 -3.74
CA ILE A 46 -9.98 1.58 -4.74
C ILE A 46 -8.64 1.31 -5.42
N SER A 47 -7.60 0.96 -4.66
CA SER A 47 -6.29 0.61 -5.20
C SER A 47 -6.33 -0.67 -6.04
N GLY A 48 -7.11 -1.67 -5.62
CA GLY A 48 -7.37 -2.88 -6.39
C GLY A 48 -8.06 -2.60 -7.72
N LEU A 49 -9.07 -1.71 -7.74
CA LEU A 49 -9.71 -1.26 -8.98
C LEU A 49 -8.70 -0.58 -9.92
N ALA A 50 -7.80 0.25 -9.39
CA ALA A 50 -6.71 0.81 -10.19
C ALA A 50 -5.79 -0.29 -10.75
N GLY A 51 -5.45 -1.32 -9.95
CA GLY A 51 -4.69 -2.49 -10.42
C GLY A 51 -5.40 -3.29 -11.49
N ALA A 52 -6.73 -3.42 -11.43
CA ALA A 52 -7.52 -4.10 -12.47
C ALA A 52 -7.48 -3.37 -13.81
N THR A 53 -7.24 -2.04 -13.84
CA THR A 53 -7.09 -1.30 -15.11
C THR A 53 -5.89 -1.76 -15.92
N GLU A 54 -4.88 -2.41 -15.30
CA GLU A 54 -3.74 -2.98 -16.03
C GLU A 54 -4.18 -4.13 -16.95
N VAL A 55 -5.07 -4.99 -16.45
CA VAL A 55 -5.64 -6.09 -17.25
C VAL A 55 -6.50 -5.56 -18.37
N VAL A 56 -7.35 -4.57 -18.08
CA VAL A 56 -8.19 -3.90 -19.08
C VAL A 56 -7.32 -3.21 -20.15
N SER A 57 -6.19 -2.63 -19.75
CA SER A 57 -5.19 -2.06 -20.66
C SER A 57 -4.70 -3.09 -21.70
N ALA A 58 -4.30 -4.27 -21.23
CA ALA A 58 -3.83 -5.35 -22.10
C ALA A 58 -4.94 -5.86 -23.04
N LEU A 59 -6.17 -5.96 -22.53
CA LEU A 59 -7.34 -6.41 -23.29
C LEU A 59 -7.70 -5.43 -24.41
N ILE A 60 -7.79 -4.14 -24.12
CA ILE A 60 -8.09 -3.10 -25.11
C ILE A 60 -6.97 -3.02 -26.16
N LEU A 61 -5.71 -3.13 -25.75
CA LEU A 61 -4.57 -3.14 -26.68
C LEU A 61 -4.64 -4.36 -27.62
N GLY A 62 -5.00 -5.54 -27.09
CA GLY A 62 -5.24 -6.75 -27.90
C GLY A 62 -6.30 -6.52 -28.96
N TRP A 63 -7.46 -5.97 -28.58
CA TRP A 63 -8.54 -5.66 -29.53
C TRP A 63 -8.13 -4.69 -30.61
N VAL A 64 -7.32 -3.67 -30.28
CA VAL A 64 -6.80 -2.71 -31.27
C VAL A 64 -5.84 -3.38 -32.25
N ILE A 65 -4.97 -4.27 -31.77
CA ILE A 65 -4.05 -5.03 -32.62
C ILE A 65 -4.81 -5.98 -33.54
N ASP A 66 -5.79 -6.74 -33.01
CA ASP A 66 -6.60 -7.67 -33.80
C ASP A 66 -7.38 -6.93 -34.89
N ALA A 67 -7.98 -5.78 -34.56
CA ALA A 67 -8.69 -4.95 -35.52
C ALA A 67 -7.75 -4.40 -36.62
N ALA A 68 -6.53 -3.95 -36.26
CA ALA A 68 -5.57 -3.46 -37.22
C ALA A 68 -5.08 -4.54 -38.19
N LEU A 69 -4.90 -5.77 -37.68
CA LEU A 69 -4.50 -6.92 -38.51
C LEU A 69 -5.63 -7.38 -39.46
N ALA A 70 -6.90 -7.26 -39.02
CA ALA A 70 -8.05 -7.68 -39.82
C ALA A 70 -8.40 -6.71 -40.96
N SER A 71 -8.37 -5.39 -40.71
CA SER A 71 -8.85 -4.38 -41.66
C SER A 71 -7.75 -3.82 -42.59
N GLY A 72 -6.49 -4.01 -42.24
CA GLY A 72 -5.37 -3.39 -42.94
C GLY A 72 -5.30 -1.86 -42.76
N PRO A 73 -4.22 -1.20 -43.25
CA PRO A 73 -3.92 0.18 -42.87
C PRO A 73 -4.89 1.22 -43.47
N GLU A 74 -5.56 0.93 -44.59
CA GLU A 74 -6.42 1.90 -45.25
C GLU A 74 -7.83 1.97 -44.64
N ALA A 75 -8.39 0.83 -44.18
CA ALA A 75 -9.75 0.75 -43.66
C ALA A 75 -9.81 0.90 -42.13
N PHE A 76 -8.72 0.61 -41.42
CA PHE A 76 -8.66 0.52 -39.96
C PHE A 76 -9.26 1.74 -39.22
N PHE A 77 -8.89 2.96 -39.62
CA PHE A 77 -9.34 4.18 -38.95
C PHE A 77 -10.84 4.47 -39.20
N ALA A 78 -11.36 4.11 -40.36
CA ALA A 78 -12.76 4.35 -40.71
C ALA A 78 -13.69 3.30 -40.06
N GLU A 79 -13.29 2.04 -40.11
CA GLU A 79 -14.10 0.94 -39.60
C GLU A 79 -14.07 0.80 -38.09
N HIS A 80 -12.94 1.15 -37.45
CA HIS A 80 -12.72 0.97 -36.01
C HIS A 80 -12.62 2.27 -35.22
N ALA A 81 -13.17 3.39 -35.72
CA ALA A 81 -13.14 4.69 -35.05
C ALA A 81 -13.67 4.65 -33.60
N GLY A 82 -14.75 3.88 -33.34
CA GLY A 82 -15.31 3.70 -32.01
C GLY A 82 -14.35 3.00 -31.04
N LEU A 83 -13.63 1.97 -31.50
CA LEU A 83 -12.62 1.27 -30.70
C LEU A 83 -11.44 2.21 -30.40
N LEU A 84 -11.00 3.00 -31.36
CA LEU A 84 -9.91 3.98 -31.16
C LEU A 84 -10.30 5.08 -30.17
N ILE A 85 -11.54 5.58 -30.27
CA ILE A 85 -12.06 6.56 -29.28
C ILE A 85 -12.09 5.94 -27.89
N ALA A 86 -12.57 4.70 -27.75
CA ALA A 86 -12.59 3.99 -26.48
C ALA A 86 -11.17 3.77 -25.93
N PHE A 87 -10.20 3.40 -26.77
CA PHE A 87 -8.79 3.28 -26.42
C PHE A 87 -8.24 4.60 -25.87
N VAL A 88 -8.44 5.69 -26.61
CA VAL A 88 -7.96 7.02 -26.20
C VAL A 88 -8.64 7.47 -24.90
N ALA A 89 -9.95 7.31 -24.80
CA ALA A 89 -10.70 7.65 -23.59
C ALA A 89 -10.24 6.83 -22.36
N PHE A 90 -9.96 5.55 -22.53
CA PHE A 90 -9.44 4.71 -21.48
C PHE A 90 -8.08 5.19 -20.99
N TYR A 91 -7.12 5.41 -21.90
CA TYR A 91 -5.75 5.78 -21.52
C TYR A 91 -5.60 7.24 -21.05
N LEU A 92 -6.40 8.17 -21.58
CA LEU A 92 -6.32 9.58 -21.20
C LEU A 92 -7.24 9.98 -20.05
N ILE A 93 -8.34 9.24 -19.82
CA ILE A 93 -9.33 9.63 -18.84
C ILE A 93 -9.47 8.56 -17.75
N LEU A 94 -9.88 7.34 -18.11
CA LEU A 94 -10.28 6.33 -17.13
C LEU A 94 -9.10 5.84 -16.29
N ARG A 95 -8.00 5.48 -16.95
CA ARG A 95 -6.80 4.99 -16.25
C ARG A 95 -6.16 6.05 -15.35
N PRO A 96 -5.86 7.29 -15.82
CA PRO A 96 -5.35 8.35 -14.93
C PRO A 96 -6.33 8.71 -13.81
N ALA A 97 -7.63 8.69 -14.06
CA ALA A 97 -8.64 8.93 -13.02
C ALA A 97 -8.59 7.84 -11.94
N ALA A 98 -8.51 6.55 -12.31
CA ALA A 98 -8.41 5.45 -11.36
C ALA A 98 -7.16 5.57 -10.47
N PHE A 99 -6.00 5.86 -11.06
CA PHE A 99 -4.76 6.10 -10.30
C PHE A 99 -4.83 7.37 -9.45
N GLY A 100 -5.41 8.45 -9.98
CA GLY A 100 -5.61 9.70 -9.27
C GLY A 100 -6.52 9.53 -8.04
N ILE A 101 -7.62 8.80 -8.19
CA ILE A 101 -8.55 8.50 -7.08
C ILE A 101 -7.85 7.60 -6.03
N SER A 102 -7.09 6.60 -6.45
CA SER A 102 -6.31 5.74 -5.55
C SER A 102 -5.29 6.56 -4.75
N SER A 103 -4.50 7.39 -5.43
CA SER A 103 -3.52 8.27 -4.80
C SER A 103 -4.17 9.29 -3.85
N ALA A 104 -5.27 9.92 -4.27
CA ALA A 104 -6.03 10.84 -3.44
C ALA A 104 -6.62 10.16 -2.20
N SER A 105 -7.12 8.92 -2.32
CA SER A 105 -7.60 8.14 -1.20
C SER A 105 -6.51 7.96 -0.14
N ASN A 106 -5.31 7.59 -0.53
CA ASN A 106 -4.18 7.46 0.40
C ASN A 106 -3.75 8.78 1.02
N ALA A 107 -3.60 9.83 0.19
CA ALA A 107 -3.11 11.14 0.63
C ALA A 107 -4.10 11.89 1.54
N VAL A 108 -5.41 11.69 1.34
CA VAL A 108 -6.46 12.43 2.07
C VAL A 108 -7.07 11.60 3.20
N MET A 109 -7.25 10.30 2.99
CA MET A 109 -8.00 9.46 3.93
C MET A 109 -7.10 8.66 4.88
N ILE A 110 -5.97 8.14 4.41
CA ILE A 110 -5.16 7.19 5.18
C ILE A 110 -4.01 7.90 5.91
N ALA A 111 -3.05 8.45 5.19
CA ALA A 111 -1.83 9.00 5.77
C ALA A 111 -2.10 10.07 6.85
N PRO A 112 -2.98 11.08 6.65
CA PRO A 112 -3.22 12.12 7.64
C PRO A 112 -3.96 11.64 8.89
N ASN A 113 -4.68 10.51 8.83
CA ASN A 113 -5.50 10.03 9.94
C ASN A 113 -4.86 8.86 10.70
N VAL A 114 -4.12 7.98 10.02
CA VAL A 114 -3.48 6.82 10.65
C VAL A 114 -2.32 7.25 11.55
N LEU A 115 -1.47 8.16 11.11
CA LEU A 115 -0.35 8.66 11.91
C LEU A 115 -0.79 9.25 13.26
N PRO A 116 -1.75 10.22 13.32
CA PRO A 116 -2.24 10.74 14.59
C PRO A 116 -2.97 9.70 15.43
N LEU A 117 -3.71 8.77 14.81
CA LEU A 117 -4.38 7.68 15.51
C LEU A 117 -3.38 6.81 16.28
N VAL A 118 -2.33 6.35 15.61
CA VAL A 118 -1.31 5.50 16.24
C VAL A 118 -0.53 6.28 17.29
N LEU A 119 -0.13 7.51 16.97
CA LEU A 119 0.62 8.36 17.88
C LEU A 119 -0.19 8.68 19.14
N SER A 120 -1.47 9.04 19.03
CA SER A 120 -2.33 9.34 20.17
C SER A 120 -2.49 8.13 21.10
N ARG A 121 -2.61 6.92 20.54
CA ARG A 121 -2.71 5.67 21.33
C ARG A 121 -1.44 5.37 22.09
N LEU A 122 -0.29 5.43 21.42
CA LEU A 122 1.01 5.22 22.06
C LEU A 122 1.27 6.26 23.14
N HIS A 123 0.94 7.51 22.85
CA HIS A 123 1.13 8.60 23.82
C HIS A 123 0.26 8.44 25.06
N ARG A 124 -1.03 8.15 24.91
CA ARG A 124 -1.93 7.89 26.04
C ARG A 124 -1.49 6.71 26.88
N TRP A 125 -1.05 5.63 26.25
CA TRP A 125 -0.54 4.48 26.98
C TRP A 125 0.72 4.84 27.77
N THR A 126 1.64 5.60 27.18
CA THR A 126 2.86 6.06 27.84
C THR A 126 2.56 6.96 29.04
N LEU A 127 1.62 7.90 28.91
CA LEU A 127 1.22 8.78 30.02
C LEU A 127 0.60 8.03 31.21
N GLY A 128 0.08 6.83 30.99
CA GLY A 128 -0.44 5.95 32.05
C GLY A 128 0.62 5.14 32.77
N GLN A 129 1.91 5.26 32.42
CA GLN A 129 2.99 4.52 33.09
C GLN A 129 3.40 5.16 34.42
N ALA A 130 3.97 4.35 35.31
CA ALA A 130 4.52 4.84 36.58
C ALA A 130 5.70 5.80 36.38
N VAL A 131 5.95 6.69 37.34
CA VAL A 131 7.04 7.67 37.28
C VAL A 131 8.40 7.00 37.04
N THR A 132 8.62 5.84 37.66
CA THR A 132 9.84 5.03 37.50
C THR A 132 10.14 4.63 36.04
N PHE A 133 9.11 4.57 35.19
CA PHE A 133 9.29 4.33 33.75
C PHE A 133 10.04 5.50 33.07
N PHE A 134 9.77 6.71 33.51
CA PHE A 134 10.39 7.92 32.96
C PHE A 134 11.78 8.19 33.55
N ASP A 135 12.07 7.72 34.76
CA ASP A 135 13.37 7.83 35.40
C ASP A 135 14.47 7.03 34.68
N ASN A 136 14.07 5.96 34.00
CA ASN A 136 14.97 5.03 33.29
C ASN A 136 15.17 5.38 31.81
N ASP A 137 14.47 6.36 31.25
CA ASP A 137 14.59 6.72 29.84
C ASP A 137 14.36 8.23 29.63
N PHE A 138 15.14 8.84 28.77
CA PHE A 138 15.01 10.28 28.43
C PHE A 138 13.67 10.52 27.72
N ALA A 139 12.91 11.52 28.14
CA ALA A 139 11.62 11.89 27.55
C ALA A 139 11.69 12.09 26.03
N GLY A 140 12.77 12.72 25.53
CA GLY A 140 13.01 12.87 24.10
C GLY A 140 13.21 11.55 23.36
N ARG A 141 13.84 10.55 23.99
CA ARG A 141 14.01 9.22 23.41
C ARG A 141 12.68 8.47 23.32
N ILE A 142 11.83 8.56 24.35
CA ILE A 142 10.49 7.99 24.37
C ILE A 142 9.65 8.61 23.25
N ALA A 143 9.62 9.94 23.13
CA ALA A 143 8.88 10.66 22.09
C ALA A 143 9.35 10.26 20.67
N THR A 144 10.67 10.14 20.47
CA THR A 144 11.26 9.73 19.19
C THR A 144 10.83 8.30 18.83
N LYS A 145 10.87 7.36 19.79
CA LYS A 145 10.42 5.97 19.57
C LYS A 145 8.93 5.89 19.21
N GLN A 146 8.07 6.66 19.88
CA GLN A 146 6.64 6.74 19.57
C GLN A 146 6.41 7.25 18.14
N MET A 147 7.09 8.33 17.75
CA MET A 147 6.98 8.90 16.42
C MET A 147 7.46 7.92 15.34
N GLN A 148 8.58 7.25 15.57
CA GLN A 148 9.11 6.24 14.65
C GLN A 148 8.16 5.06 14.50
N ALA A 149 7.59 4.55 15.60
CA ALA A 149 6.62 3.47 15.58
C ALA A 149 5.34 3.89 14.85
N ALA A 150 4.83 5.10 15.11
CA ALA A 150 3.64 5.61 14.44
C ALA A 150 3.84 5.76 12.93
N ARG A 151 5.00 6.30 12.50
CA ARG A 151 5.37 6.39 11.08
C ARG A 151 5.48 5.01 10.45
N ALA A 152 6.20 4.08 11.07
CA ALA A 152 6.38 2.73 10.53
C ALA A 152 5.04 1.99 10.33
N VAL A 153 4.09 2.11 11.27
CA VAL A 153 2.74 1.53 11.12
C VAL A 153 1.97 2.21 9.98
N THR A 154 2.08 3.53 9.86
CA THR A 154 1.43 4.29 8.78
C THR A 154 1.99 3.90 7.42
N ASP A 155 3.32 3.81 7.30
CA ASP A 155 4.00 3.41 6.08
C ASP A 155 3.60 1.99 5.65
N VAL A 156 3.56 1.04 6.60
CA VAL A 156 3.08 -0.34 6.33
C VAL A 156 1.63 -0.35 5.86
N ALA A 157 0.74 0.41 6.52
CA ALA A 157 -0.67 0.48 6.12
C ALA A 157 -0.82 1.06 4.70
N THR A 158 -0.10 2.14 4.39
CA THR A 158 -0.11 2.78 3.08
C THR A 158 0.47 1.87 1.99
N GLU A 159 1.59 1.20 2.29
CA GLU A 159 2.25 0.30 1.35
C GLU A 159 1.41 -0.95 1.04
N VAL A 160 0.76 -1.53 2.05
CA VAL A 160 -0.18 -2.63 1.84
C VAL A 160 -1.32 -2.21 0.91
N ILE A 161 -1.86 -1.01 1.06
CA ILE A 161 -2.92 -0.49 0.19
C ILE A 161 -2.39 -0.28 -1.23
N ASN A 162 -1.28 0.44 -1.38
CA ASN A 162 -0.76 0.84 -2.69
C ASN A 162 -0.16 -0.33 -3.47
N THR A 163 0.56 -1.22 -2.80
CA THR A 163 1.31 -2.28 -3.47
C THR A 163 0.59 -3.61 -3.42
N VAL A 164 0.14 -4.06 -2.23
CA VAL A 164 -0.42 -5.41 -2.12
C VAL A 164 -1.80 -5.51 -2.76
N PHE A 165 -2.72 -4.59 -2.47
CA PHE A 165 -4.05 -4.63 -3.07
C PHE A 165 -4.01 -4.40 -4.59
N PHE A 166 -3.17 -3.47 -5.05
CA PHE A 166 -2.96 -3.21 -6.47
C PHE A 166 -2.39 -4.46 -7.17
N ALA A 167 -1.30 -5.02 -6.64
CA ALA A 167 -0.64 -6.18 -7.23
C ALA A 167 -1.55 -7.43 -7.22
N LEU A 168 -2.28 -7.68 -6.13
CA LEU A 168 -3.21 -8.80 -6.06
C LEU A 168 -4.31 -8.68 -7.12
N ALA A 169 -4.92 -7.51 -7.26
CA ALA A 169 -5.96 -7.30 -8.28
C ALA A 169 -5.41 -7.44 -9.70
N SER A 170 -4.23 -6.88 -9.97
CA SER A 170 -3.57 -6.98 -11.27
C SER A 170 -3.19 -8.43 -11.61
N VAL A 171 -2.58 -9.16 -10.66
CA VAL A 171 -2.16 -10.56 -10.88
C VAL A 171 -3.35 -11.49 -11.01
N ILE A 172 -4.34 -11.40 -10.12
CA ILE A 172 -5.55 -12.22 -10.19
C ILE A 172 -6.29 -11.97 -11.50
N GLY A 173 -6.47 -10.69 -11.86
CA GLY A 173 -7.09 -10.31 -13.11
C GLY A 173 -6.32 -10.83 -14.33
N SER A 174 -4.99 -10.76 -14.33
CA SER A 174 -4.14 -11.29 -15.40
C SER A 174 -4.24 -12.81 -15.53
N VAL A 175 -4.27 -13.53 -14.41
CA VAL A 175 -4.46 -15.00 -14.44
C VAL A 175 -5.83 -15.36 -15.01
N ILE A 176 -6.89 -14.69 -14.55
CA ILE A 176 -8.26 -14.93 -15.07
C ILE A 176 -8.32 -14.62 -16.57
N PHE A 177 -7.74 -13.51 -17.00
CA PHE A 177 -7.71 -13.11 -18.40
C PHE A 177 -6.98 -14.15 -19.28
N LEU A 178 -5.79 -14.59 -18.84
CA LEU A 178 -5.00 -15.59 -19.55
C LEU A 178 -5.67 -16.98 -19.58
N LEU A 179 -6.42 -17.35 -18.53
CA LEU A 179 -7.20 -18.62 -18.54
C LEU A 179 -8.24 -18.66 -19.65
N VAL A 180 -8.81 -17.50 -20.01
CA VAL A 180 -9.80 -17.40 -21.09
C VAL A 180 -9.14 -17.54 -22.47
N ILE A 181 -7.88 -17.10 -22.62
CA ILE A 181 -7.14 -17.14 -23.89
C ILE A 181 -6.46 -18.50 -24.07
N ASP A 182 -5.57 -18.86 -23.15
CA ASP A 182 -4.83 -20.13 -23.15
C ASP A 182 -4.42 -20.48 -21.70
N TRP A 183 -4.99 -21.57 -21.21
CA TRP A 183 -4.70 -22.09 -19.86
C TRP A 183 -3.21 -22.40 -19.64
N ARG A 184 -2.45 -22.71 -20.71
CA ARG A 184 -1.00 -23.02 -20.62
C ARG A 184 -0.20 -21.78 -20.24
N VAL A 185 -0.56 -20.62 -20.81
CA VAL A 185 0.05 -19.34 -20.49
C VAL A 185 -0.31 -18.91 -19.07
N ALA A 186 -1.58 -19.08 -18.66
CA ALA A 186 -2.02 -18.85 -17.29
C ALA A 186 -1.26 -19.73 -16.27
N LEU A 187 -1.05 -21.01 -16.62
CA LEU A 187 -0.26 -21.92 -15.79
C LEU A 187 1.21 -21.45 -15.66
N ALA A 188 1.84 -21.06 -16.78
CA ALA A 188 3.20 -20.54 -16.76
C ALA A 188 3.34 -19.31 -15.86
N LEU A 189 2.40 -18.35 -15.94
CA LEU A 189 2.35 -17.18 -15.06
C LEU A 189 2.18 -17.59 -13.60
N SER A 190 1.29 -18.55 -13.33
CA SER A 190 1.02 -19.03 -11.96
C SER A 190 2.27 -19.72 -11.36
N VAL A 191 2.96 -20.55 -12.14
CA VAL A 191 4.22 -21.19 -11.71
C VAL A 191 5.28 -20.14 -11.45
N TRP A 192 5.42 -19.14 -12.33
CA TRP A 192 6.36 -18.05 -12.13
C TRP A 192 6.05 -17.27 -10.84
N LEU A 193 4.78 -16.97 -10.57
CA LEU A 193 4.35 -16.29 -9.36
C LEU A 193 4.70 -17.09 -8.09
N VAL A 194 4.43 -18.40 -8.10
CA VAL A 194 4.79 -19.29 -6.98
C VAL A 194 6.29 -19.30 -6.76
N ALA A 195 7.08 -19.42 -7.84
CA ALA A 195 8.54 -19.37 -7.77
C ALA A 195 9.04 -18.02 -7.21
N TYR A 196 8.43 -16.90 -7.63
CA TYR A 196 8.74 -15.56 -7.13
C TYR A 196 8.44 -15.42 -5.63
N LEU A 197 7.27 -15.89 -5.17
CA LEU A 197 6.93 -15.89 -3.74
C LEU A 197 7.85 -16.78 -2.92
N ALA A 198 8.24 -17.94 -3.44
CA ALA A 198 9.22 -18.82 -2.80
C ALA A 198 10.60 -18.14 -2.68
N LEU A 199 11.03 -17.43 -3.72
CA LEU A 199 12.25 -16.64 -3.72
C LEU A 199 12.23 -15.55 -2.64
N ILE A 200 11.14 -14.77 -2.57
CA ILE A 200 10.97 -13.75 -1.53
C ILE A 200 11.07 -14.40 -0.15
N ARG A 201 10.34 -15.50 0.09
CA ARG A 201 10.38 -16.22 1.37
C ARG A 201 11.77 -16.71 1.74
N HIS A 202 12.54 -17.17 0.75
CA HIS A 202 13.90 -17.67 0.97
C HIS A 202 14.89 -16.54 1.32
N PHE A 203 14.80 -15.40 0.63
CA PHE A 203 15.74 -14.29 0.83
C PHE A 203 15.37 -13.34 1.97
N MET A 204 14.08 -13.28 2.34
CA MET A 204 13.59 -12.32 3.35
C MET A 204 14.31 -12.42 4.70
N PRO A 205 14.66 -13.63 5.25
CA PRO A 205 15.42 -13.70 6.51
C PRO A 205 16.78 -13.02 6.41
N ARG A 206 17.52 -13.25 5.32
CA ARG A 206 18.83 -12.65 5.07
C ARG A 206 18.76 -11.12 4.94
N VAL A 207 17.72 -10.64 4.26
CA VAL A 207 17.47 -9.19 4.14
C VAL A 207 17.20 -8.57 5.51
N ARG A 208 16.42 -9.25 6.37
CA ARG A 208 16.15 -8.79 7.74
C ARG A 208 17.41 -8.72 8.60
N GLU A 209 18.25 -9.74 8.58
CA GLU A 209 19.53 -9.80 9.31
C GLU A 209 20.46 -8.67 8.87
N ASN A 210 20.64 -8.49 7.57
CA ASN A 210 21.47 -7.42 7.03
C ASN A 210 20.91 -6.02 7.35
N SER A 211 19.59 -5.85 7.35
CA SER A 211 18.94 -4.59 7.70
C SER A 211 19.13 -4.26 9.18
N ALA A 212 19.03 -5.26 10.06
CA ALA A 212 19.26 -5.10 11.49
C ALA A 212 20.75 -4.73 11.76
N ALA A 213 21.69 -5.41 11.11
CA ALA A 213 23.12 -5.10 11.22
C ALA A 213 23.44 -3.68 10.74
N ARG A 214 22.85 -3.24 9.62
CA ARG A 214 22.99 -1.86 9.13
C ARG A 214 22.38 -0.83 10.08
N ALA A 215 21.24 -1.12 10.69
CA ALA A 215 20.62 -0.23 11.68
C ALA A 215 21.50 -0.09 12.93
N ALA A 216 22.07 -1.18 13.43
CA ALA A 216 23.01 -1.17 14.55
C ALA A 216 24.30 -0.36 14.23
N ALA A 217 24.87 -0.55 13.05
CA ALA A 217 26.04 0.21 12.60
C ALA A 217 25.75 1.72 12.50
N ARG A 218 24.58 2.11 11.96
CA ARG A 218 24.17 3.53 11.94
C ARG A 218 24.02 4.11 13.35
N ALA A 219 23.42 3.35 14.27
CA ALA A 219 23.27 3.80 15.65
C ALA A 219 24.63 4.01 16.34
N MET A 220 25.62 3.13 16.11
CA MET A 220 26.99 3.31 16.61
C MET A 220 27.66 4.57 16.05
N VAL A 221 27.57 4.80 14.74
CA VAL A 221 28.13 6.02 14.12
C VAL A 221 27.46 7.27 14.67
N THR A 222 26.14 7.27 14.82
CA THR A 222 25.43 8.41 15.40
C THR A 222 25.82 8.64 16.86
N GLY A 223 26.00 7.57 17.64
CA GLY A 223 26.50 7.66 19.02
C GLY A 223 27.88 8.30 19.10
N GLN A 224 28.84 7.84 18.28
CA GLN A 224 30.17 8.39 18.22
C GLN A 224 30.21 9.89 17.83
N VAL A 225 29.34 10.30 16.88
CA VAL A 225 29.24 11.72 16.49
C VAL A 225 28.73 12.59 17.66
N VAL A 226 27.78 12.09 18.44
CA VAL A 226 27.24 12.79 19.60
C VAL A 226 28.28 12.87 20.73
N ASP A 227 29.08 11.82 20.95
CA ASP A 227 30.11 11.77 21.98
C ASP A 227 31.33 12.67 21.65
N THR A 228 31.47 13.11 20.40
CA THR A 228 32.56 13.98 19.93
C THR A 228 32.15 15.46 19.84
N MET A 229 30.90 15.81 20.13
CA MET A 229 30.39 17.19 20.21
C MET A 229 30.30 17.65 21.67
#